data_3110a4feb78357f0e0e325ec02a3b050
#
_entry.id   3110a4feb78357f0e0e325ec02a3b050
#
_cell.length_a   1.000
_cell.length_b   1.000
_cell.length_c   1.000
_cell.angle_alpha   90.00
_cell.angle_beta   90.00
_cell.angle_gamma   90.00
#
_symmetry.space_group_name_H-M   'P 1'
#
loop_
_entity.id
_entity.type
_entity.pdbx_description
1 polymer ?
#
loop_
_entity_poly.entity_id
_entity_poly.type
_entity_poly.pdbx_seq_one_letter_code
_entity_poly.pdbx_strand_id
1 'polypeptide(L)'
;MGVPTLTCHCRVCSSKDPRDNRMRPSVLLVHQGQTVVIDTTPDFRLQALRVGLERLDAILFTHAHADHILGFDDIRPFNLRQKAALPVYASEETLATLKHTFAYVFDEVPAISTIPQVTLHAIDGPFDVIGTRIIPVPARHGDMGVLGFRFGAAAYLTDFSSIPDTSKALLAGLDDLILDALRDAPHPMHQTVEQALELVRELQPRRAWFTHIAHELGHSETNARLIEAGFPQVALAYDGLHFEVRL
;
A
#
# COMPACT_ATOMS: atom_id res chain seq x y z
N MET A 1 -5.04 8.91 3.67
CA MET A 1 -5.70 9.44 4.91
C MET A 1 -6.66 8.39 5.42
N GLY A 2 -6.75 8.14 6.75
CA GLY A 2 -7.70 7.18 7.31
C GLY A 2 -9.15 7.71 7.37
N VAL A 3 -10.12 6.81 7.52
CA VAL A 3 -11.56 7.11 7.71
C VAL A 3 -12.01 6.41 8.98
N PRO A 4 -12.68 7.08 9.92
CA PRO A 4 -13.17 8.47 9.91
C PRO A 4 -12.06 9.53 9.84
N THR A 5 -12.32 10.61 9.12
CA THR A 5 -11.44 11.78 9.12
C THR A 5 -11.67 12.60 10.38
N LEU A 6 -10.59 13.07 11.01
CA LEU A 6 -10.68 13.89 12.23
C LEU A 6 -11.62 15.09 12.01
N THR A 7 -12.46 15.36 13.00
CA THR A 7 -13.46 16.44 13.00
C THR A 7 -14.58 16.34 11.95
N CYS A 8 -14.62 15.25 11.16
CA CYS A 8 -15.66 15.06 10.15
C CYS A 8 -16.84 14.24 10.69
N HIS A 9 -18.05 14.72 10.45
CA HIS A 9 -19.31 14.08 10.86
C HIS A 9 -20.19 13.71 9.65
N CYS A 10 -19.57 13.51 8.47
CA CYS A 10 -20.32 13.08 7.30
C CYS A 10 -20.88 11.66 7.48
N ARG A 11 -21.77 11.26 6.56
CA ARG A 11 -22.43 9.96 6.60
C ARG A 11 -21.46 8.78 6.72
N VAL A 12 -20.33 8.80 6.00
CA VAL A 12 -19.33 7.74 6.02
C VAL A 12 -18.51 7.77 7.31
N CYS A 13 -18.04 8.95 7.75
CA CYS A 13 -17.29 9.07 9.01
C CYS A 13 -18.13 8.74 10.26
N SER A 14 -19.47 8.82 10.16
CA SER A 14 -20.41 8.45 11.22
C SER A 14 -21.06 7.07 10.99
N SER A 15 -20.61 6.35 9.95
CA SER A 15 -21.16 5.03 9.61
C SER A 15 -20.87 4.00 10.70
N LYS A 16 -21.81 3.06 10.85
CA LYS A 16 -21.63 1.87 11.71
C LYS A 16 -21.19 0.64 10.93
N ASP A 17 -21.07 0.73 9.59
CA ASP A 17 -20.48 -0.33 8.79
C ASP A 17 -18.97 -0.37 9.07
N PRO A 18 -18.42 -1.47 9.63
CA PRO A 18 -17.00 -1.56 9.96
C PRO A 18 -16.09 -1.39 8.73
N ARG A 19 -16.61 -1.61 7.52
CA ARG A 19 -15.87 -1.43 6.26
C ARG A 19 -15.72 0.04 5.85
N ASP A 20 -16.47 0.94 6.48
CA ASP A 20 -16.30 2.40 6.37
C ASP A 20 -15.26 2.93 7.36
N ASN A 21 -14.80 2.11 8.29
CA ASN A 21 -13.71 2.45 9.20
C ASN A 21 -12.41 1.86 8.62
N ARG A 22 -11.59 2.71 8.02
CA ARG A 22 -10.42 2.33 7.22
C ARG A 22 -9.17 2.98 7.76
N MET A 23 -8.19 2.17 8.09
CA MET A 23 -6.83 2.63 8.36
C MET A 23 -6.17 3.09 7.05
N ARG A 24 -5.01 3.72 7.15
CA ARG A 24 -4.22 4.08 5.97
C ARG A 24 -3.79 2.82 5.21
N PRO A 25 -3.72 2.87 3.86
CA PRO A 25 -3.51 1.67 3.06
C PRO A 25 -2.11 1.07 3.27
N SER A 26 -2.10 -0.22 3.52
CA SER A 26 -0.91 -1.06 3.61
C SER A 26 -1.27 -2.47 3.13
N VAL A 27 -0.32 -3.21 2.61
CA VAL A 27 -0.52 -4.59 2.15
C VAL A 27 0.42 -5.52 2.89
N LEU A 28 -0.11 -6.63 3.36
CA LEU A 28 0.66 -7.75 3.91
C LEU A 28 0.70 -8.88 2.89
N LEU A 29 1.89 -9.25 2.44
CA LEU A 29 2.15 -10.43 1.63
C LEU A 29 2.63 -11.56 2.54
N VAL A 30 2.04 -12.74 2.39
CA VAL A 30 2.42 -13.95 3.13
C VAL A 30 2.74 -15.05 2.14
N HIS A 31 3.95 -15.57 2.17
CA HIS A 31 4.37 -16.70 1.33
C HIS A 31 5.28 -17.64 2.11
N GLN A 32 4.94 -18.95 2.15
CA GLN A 32 5.71 -19.99 2.85
C GLN A 32 6.07 -19.65 4.31
N GLY A 33 5.15 -19.01 5.03
CA GLY A 33 5.34 -18.60 6.43
C GLY A 33 6.24 -17.37 6.62
N GLN A 34 6.69 -16.74 5.55
CA GLN A 34 7.41 -15.46 5.56
C GLN A 34 6.45 -14.30 5.21
N THR A 35 6.77 -13.10 5.67
CA THR A 35 5.88 -11.94 5.54
C THR A 35 6.63 -10.70 5.04
N VAL A 36 5.98 -9.99 4.13
CA VAL A 36 6.43 -8.68 3.63
C VAL A 36 5.30 -7.67 3.82
N VAL A 37 5.64 -6.51 4.35
CA VAL A 37 4.71 -5.37 4.44
C VAL A 37 5.06 -4.35 3.36
N ILE A 38 4.05 -3.90 2.63
CA ILE A 38 4.16 -2.74 1.75
C ILE A 38 3.58 -1.55 2.50
N ASP A 39 4.41 -0.56 2.79
CA ASP A 39 4.17 0.66 3.56
C ASP A 39 3.85 0.44 5.05
N THR A 40 4.71 0.97 5.92
CA THR A 40 4.49 1.05 7.36
C THR A 40 3.80 2.37 7.70
N THR A 41 2.49 2.39 7.57
CA THR A 41 1.67 3.59 7.81
C THR A 41 1.70 4.01 9.29
N PRO A 42 1.24 5.21 9.67
CA PRO A 42 1.03 5.57 11.08
C PRO A 42 0.14 4.60 11.85
N ASP A 43 -0.68 3.81 11.13
CA ASP A 43 -1.56 2.78 11.71
C ASP A 43 -0.90 1.40 11.78
N PHE A 44 0.36 1.25 11.35
CA PHE A 44 1.06 -0.05 11.22
C PHE A 44 0.97 -0.90 12.47
N ARG A 45 1.18 -0.32 13.66
CA ARG A 45 1.05 -1.04 14.93
C ARG A 45 -0.34 -1.65 15.09
N LEU A 46 -1.39 -0.89 14.81
CA LEU A 46 -2.77 -1.38 14.92
C LEU A 46 -3.08 -2.42 13.86
N GLN A 47 -2.59 -2.23 12.64
CA GLN A 47 -2.71 -3.19 11.54
C GLN A 47 -2.04 -4.52 11.88
N ALA A 48 -0.80 -4.49 12.38
CA ALA A 48 -0.04 -5.67 12.78
C ALA A 48 -0.73 -6.44 13.93
N LEU A 49 -1.22 -5.72 14.95
CA LEU A 49 -1.97 -6.33 16.07
C LEU A 49 -3.28 -6.97 15.59
N ARG A 50 -4.00 -6.34 14.67
CA ARG A 50 -5.26 -6.82 14.12
C ARG A 50 -5.12 -8.17 13.40
N VAL A 51 -4.04 -8.36 12.65
CA VAL A 51 -3.78 -9.61 11.91
C VAL A 51 -2.92 -10.60 12.68
N GLY A 52 -2.52 -10.28 13.92
CA GLY A 52 -1.64 -11.12 14.72
C GLY A 52 -0.27 -11.31 14.08
N LEU A 53 0.32 -10.25 13.50
CA LEU A 53 1.61 -10.32 12.82
C LEU A 53 2.73 -10.61 13.83
N GLU A 54 3.30 -11.80 13.74
CA GLU A 54 4.36 -12.26 14.66
C GLU A 54 5.76 -12.22 14.03
N ARG A 55 5.84 -12.10 12.71
CA ARG A 55 7.07 -12.13 11.93
C ARG A 55 7.01 -11.09 10.83
N LEU A 56 8.13 -10.44 10.54
CA LEU A 56 8.31 -9.52 9.43
C LEU A 56 9.67 -9.82 8.77
N ASP A 57 9.67 -10.15 7.48
CA ASP A 57 10.87 -10.56 6.76
C ASP A 57 11.40 -9.47 5.84
N ALA A 58 10.53 -8.58 5.37
CA ALA A 58 10.94 -7.42 4.58
C ALA A 58 9.87 -6.32 4.60
N ILE A 59 10.29 -5.11 4.23
CA ILE A 59 9.44 -3.96 4.03
C ILE A 59 9.70 -3.40 2.64
N LEU A 60 8.63 -3.12 1.90
CA LEU A 60 8.66 -2.38 0.65
C LEU A 60 8.01 -1.01 0.87
N PHE A 61 8.59 0.05 0.36
CA PHE A 61 7.93 1.36 0.34
C PHE A 61 7.57 1.78 -1.07
N THR A 62 6.33 2.22 -1.24
CA THR A 62 5.84 2.81 -2.49
C THR A 62 6.43 4.19 -2.71
N HIS A 63 6.43 5.02 -1.66
CA HIS A 63 6.98 6.38 -1.65
C HIS A 63 7.11 6.90 -0.20
N ALA A 64 7.58 8.13 -0.02
CA ALA A 64 7.96 8.65 1.29
C ALA A 64 6.96 9.62 1.93
N HIS A 65 5.67 9.63 1.51
CA HIS A 65 4.68 10.43 2.21
C HIS A 65 4.44 9.92 3.63
N ALA A 66 4.07 10.83 4.53
CA ALA A 66 3.91 10.56 5.95
C ALA A 66 2.95 9.42 6.26
N ASP A 67 1.86 9.30 5.51
CA ASP A 67 0.87 8.24 5.70
C ASP A 67 1.31 6.86 5.19
N HIS A 68 2.50 6.76 4.60
CA HIS A 68 3.12 5.50 4.18
C HIS A 68 4.32 5.08 5.02
N ILE A 69 5.07 6.03 5.61
CA ILE A 69 6.33 5.71 6.30
C ILE A 69 6.32 5.91 7.83
N LEU A 70 5.40 6.70 8.41
CA LEU A 70 5.55 7.14 9.81
C LEU A 70 5.33 6.04 10.88
N GLY A 71 4.91 4.85 10.52
CA GLY A 71 4.91 3.68 11.40
C GLY A 71 6.23 2.89 11.40
N PHE A 72 7.27 3.39 10.74
CA PHE A 72 8.56 2.70 10.60
C PHE A 72 9.23 2.37 11.94
N ASP A 73 9.07 3.19 12.95
CA ASP A 73 9.65 2.92 14.28
C ASP A 73 9.03 1.69 14.96
N ASP A 74 7.80 1.34 14.66
CA ASP A 74 7.09 0.19 15.24
C ASP A 74 7.60 -1.17 14.74
N ILE A 75 8.61 -1.22 13.86
CA ILE A 75 9.25 -2.48 13.45
C ILE A 75 10.20 -3.06 14.48
N ARG A 76 10.66 -2.28 15.47
CA ARG A 76 11.62 -2.68 16.51
C ARG A 76 11.28 -4.01 17.22
N PRO A 77 10.02 -4.29 17.59
CA PRO A 77 9.68 -5.57 18.23
C PRO A 77 10.03 -6.78 17.37
N PHE A 78 9.93 -6.67 16.03
CA PHE A 78 10.32 -7.74 15.11
C PHE A 78 11.84 -7.94 15.09
N ASN A 79 12.63 -6.85 15.07
CA ASN A 79 14.08 -6.95 15.19
C ASN A 79 14.50 -7.66 16.48
N LEU A 80 13.91 -7.29 17.62
CA LEU A 80 14.20 -7.89 18.92
C LEU A 80 13.84 -9.36 18.97
N ARG A 81 12.66 -9.75 18.46
CA ARG A 81 12.17 -11.12 18.43
C ARG A 81 12.97 -12.00 17.48
N GLN A 82 13.25 -11.50 16.29
CA GLN A 82 13.96 -12.23 15.22
C GLN A 82 15.48 -12.16 15.35
N LYS A 83 16.02 -11.23 16.16
CA LYS A 83 17.47 -10.95 16.33
C LYS A 83 18.16 -10.67 14.99
N ALA A 84 17.48 -9.94 14.12
CA ALA A 84 17.94 -9.66 12.76
C ALA A 84 17.54 -8.23 12.33
N ALA A 85 18.37 -7.64 11.48
CA ALA A 85 18.00 -6.45 10.73
C ALA A 85 16.97 -6.81 9.66
N LEU A 86 16.02 -5.92 9.39
CA LEU A 86 15.00 -6.09 8.38
C LEU A 86 15.44 -5.45 7.06
N PRO A 87 15.38 -6.16 5.93
CA PRO A 87 15.60 -5.56 4.62
C PRO A 87 14.45 -4.63 4.26
N VAL A 88 14.80 -3.43 3.80
CA VAL A 88 13.89 -2.38 3.35
C VAL A 88 14.20 -2.06 1.91
N TYR A 89 13.21 -2.17 1.05
CA TYR A 89 13.30 -1.94 -0.38
C TYR A 89 12.48 -0.71 -0.77
N ALA A 90 13.09 0.24 -1.47
CA ALA A 90 12.43 1.43 -1.99
C ALA A 90 13.26 2.09 -3.10
N SER A 91 12.72 3.11 -3.78
CA SER A 91 13.51 3.97 -4.65
C SER A 91 14.59 4.70 -3.87
N GLU A 92 15.70 5.10 -4.52
CA GLU A 92 16.77 5.90 -3.87
C GLU A 92 16.22 7.16 -3.21
N GLU A 93 15.29 7.86 -3.87
CA GLU A 93 14.64 9.07 -3.36
C GLU A 93 13.85 8.78 -2.07
N THR A 94 13.09 7.69 -2.05
CA THR A 94 12.33 7.25 -0.86
C THR A 94 13.29 6.87 0.27
N LEU A 95 14.38 6.15 -0.01
CA LEU A 95 15.39 5.80 0.98
C LEU A 95 16.10 7.03 1.55
N ALA A 96 16.39 8.04 0.73
CA ALA A 96 16.99 9.29 1.17
C ALA A 96 16.05 10.03 2.14
N THR A 97 14.76 10.11 1.80
CA THR A 97 13.75 10.74 2.66
C THR A 97 13.55 9.94 3.95
N LEU A 98 13.54 8.61 3.89
CA LEU A 98 13.45 7.74 5.08
C LEU A 98 14.62 7.99 6.05
N LYS A 99 15.86 8.06 5.52
CA LYS A 99 17.06 8.39 6.32
C LYS A 99 16.95 9.76 6.98
N HIS A 100 16.45 10.75 6.26
CA HIS A 100 16.28 12.10 6.80
C HIS A 100 15.20 12.14 7.90
N THR A 101 14.04 11.52 7.65
CA THR A 101 12.90 11.51 8.57
C THR A 101 13.22 10.75 9.86
N PHE A 102 13.94 9.63 9.76
CA PHE A 102 14.31 8.78 10.88
C PHE A 102 15.82 8.84 11.16
N ALA A 103 16.42 10.04 11.12
CA ALA A 103 17.86 10.24 11.26
C ALA A 103 18.45 9.48 12.46
N TYR A 104 17.74 9.43 13.60
CA TYR A 104 18.17 8.71 14.80
C TYR A 104 18.40 7.20 14.60
N VAL A 105 17.82 6.60 13.55
CA VAL A 105 18.02 5.18 13.18
C VAL A 105 19.35 4.98 12.44
N PHE A 106 19.78 6.00 11.69
CA PHE A 106 20.89 5.93 10.74
C PHE A 106 22.12 6.71 11.18
N ASP A 107 22.01 7.57 12.23
CA ASP A 107 23.12 8.33 12.75
C ASP A 107 24.12 7.42 13.47
N GLU A 108 25.41 7.77 13.40
CA GLU A 108 26.50 7.02 14.05
C GLU A 108 26.54 7.22 15.57
N VAL A 109 25.59 7.96 16.14
CA VAL A 109 25.53 8.21 17.60
C VAL A 109 24.98 6.96 18.28
N PRO A 110 25.69 6.42 19.29
CA PRO A 110 25.22 5.25 20.02
C PRO A 110 23.83 5.49 20.61
N ALA A 111 22.86 4.69 20.20
CA ALA A 111 21.51 4.77 20.72
C ALA A 111 21.51 4.33 22.20
N ILE A 112 20.90 5.12 23.07
CA ILE A 112 20.70 4.79 24.49
C ILE A 112 19.58 3.77 24.66
N SER A 113 18.71 3.66 23.64
CA SER A 113 17.56 2.74 23.58
C SER A 113 17.60 1.90 22.32
N THR A 114 16.72 0.88 22.25
CA THR A 114 16.53 0.10 21.01
C THR A 114 15.97 0.98 19.90
N ILE A 115 16.59 0.89 18.72
CA ILE A 115 16.15 1.54 17.48
C ILE A 115 15.84 0.47 16.42
N PRO A 116 15.08 0.80 15.37
CA PRO A 116 14.93 -0.05 14.20
C PRO A 116 16.30 -0.49 13.65
N GLN A 117 16.45 -1.78 13.35
CA GLN A 117 17.63 -2.31 12.68
C GLN A 117 17.25 -2.75 11.28
N VAL A 118 17.81 -2.11 10.27
CA VAL A 118 17.45 -2.33 8.87
C VAL A 118 18.66 -2.38 7.95
N THR A 119 18.50 -3.06 6.82
CA THR A 119 19.38 -2.96 5.66
C THR A 119 18.60 -2.31 4.52
N LEU A 120 19.18 -1.30 3.89
CA LEU A 120 18.50 -0.54 2.84
C LEU A 120 18.92 -1.05 1.45
N HIS A 121 17.94 -1.30 0.60
CA HIS A 121 18.11 -1.79 -0.76
C HIS A 121 17.38 -0.88 -1.74
N ALA A 122 18.13 -0.18 -2.59
CA ALA A 122 17.56 0.61 -3.66
C ALA A 122 16.98 -0.30 -4.74
N ILE A 123 15.77 0.01 -5.18
CA ILE A 123 15.09 -0.71 -6.26
C ILE A 123 15.46 -0.07 -7.59
N ASP A 124 16.14 -0.81 -8.45
CA ASP A 124 16.51 -0.43 -9.81
C ASP A 124 15.88 -1.32 -10.89
N GLY A 125 15.18 -2.36 -10.49
CA GLY A 125 14.51 -3.32 -11.35
C GLY A 125 13.82 -4.44 -10.57
N PRO A 126 13.38 -5.52 -11.23
CA PRO A 126 12.75 -6.66 -10.56
C PRO A 126 13.73 -7.38 -9.61
N PHE A 127 13.25 -7.71 -8.41
CA PHE A 127 14.03 -8.37 -7.35
C PHE A 127 13.23 -9.51 -6.69
N ASP A 128 13.92 -10.35 -5.92
CA ASP A 128 13.31 -11.47 -5.22
C ASP A 128 13.30 -11.20 -3.72
N VAL A 129 12.15 -11.43 -3.08
CA VAL A 129 11.98 -11.36 -1.63
C VAL A 129 11.04 -12.46 -1.17
N ILE A 130 11.37 -13.14 -0.08
CA ILE A 130 10.60 -14.29 0.47
C ILE A 130 10.26 -15.38 -0.58
N GLY A 131 11.14 -15.62 -1.53
CA GLY A 131 10.91 -16.60 -2.62
C GLY A 131 9.90 -16.15 -3.67
N THR A 132 9.52 -14.87 -3.68
CA THR A 132 8.58 -14.27 -4.63
C THR A 132 9.28 -13.20 -5.47
N ARG A 133 9.08 -13.26 -6.79
CA ARG A 133 9.55 -12.21 -7.71
C ARG A 133 8.68 -10.97 -7.59
N ILE A 134 9.27 -9.85 -7.23
CA ILE A 134 8.62 -8.53 -7.19
C ILE A 134 9.05 -7.73 -8.41
N ILE A 135 8.08 -7.20 -9.13
CA ILE A 135 8.30 -6.32 -10.27
C ILE A 135 7.84 -4.92 -9.87
N PRO A 136 8.76 -3.95 -9.74
CA PRO A 136 8.38 -2.57 -9.49
C PRO A 136 7.63 -2.01 -10.70
N VAL A 137 6.56 -1.27 -10.45
CA VAL A 137 5.71 -0.64 -11.45
C VAL A 137 5.79 0.88 -11.25
N PRO A 138 6.66 1.59 -11.99
CA PRO A 138 6.80 3.03 -11.85
C PRO A 138 5.52 3.77 -12.21
N ALA A 139 5.13 4.74 -11.38
CA ALA A 139 4.01 5.64 -11.61
C ALA A 139 4.37 7.06 -11.15
N ARG A 140 3.46 8.01 -11.36
CA ARG A 140 3.65 9.41 -10.97
C ARG A 140 2.58 9.86 -10.02
N HIS A 141 2.98 10.52 -8.96
CA HIS A 141 2.12 11.18 -7.98
C HIS A 141 2.36 12.69 -8.06
N GLY A 142 1.70 13.36 -9.00
CA GLY A 142 2.11 14.68 -9.47
C GLY A 142 3.51 14.62 -10.08
N ASP A 143 4.42 15.42 -9.54
CA ASP A 143 5.83 15.45 -10.00
C ASP A 143 6.71 14.37 -9.35
N MET A 144 6.22 13.71 -8.30
CA MET A 144 6.97 12.67 -7.58
C MET A 144 6.87 11.31 -8.28
N GLY A 145 7.99 10.58 -8.35
CA GLY A 145 8.01 9.17 -8.73
C GLY A 145 7.53 8.30 -7.58
N VAL A 146 6.63 7.35 -7.86
CA VAL A 146 6.16 6.35 -6.90
C VAL A 146 6.28 4.96 -7.51
N LEU A 147 6.35 3.93 -6.66
CA LEU A 147 6.42 2.54 -7.09
C LEU A 147 5.15 1.81 -6.67
N GLY A 148 4.46 1.22 -7.64
CA GLY A 148 3.61 0.07 -7.37
C GLY A 148 4.44 -1.21 -7.40
N PHE A 149 3.85 -2.33 -7.01
CA PHE A 149 4.50 -3.63 -6.98
C PHE A 149 3.59 -4.71 -7.58
N ARG A 150 4.13 -5.45 -8.57
CA ARG A 150 3.51 -6.67 -9.06
C ARG A 150 4.19 -7.88 -8.42
N PHE A 151 3.39 -8.85 -7.99
CA PHE A 151 3.79 -10.13 -7.41
C PHE A 151 2.90 -11.24 -7.99
N GLY A 152 3.48 -12.09 -8.82
CA GLY A 152 2.73 -13.11 -9.56
C GLY A 152 1.61 -12.50 -10.42
N ALA A 153 0.40 -12.98 -10.23
CA ALA A 153 -0.80 -12.52 -10.93
C ALA A 153 -1.53 -11.37 -10.21
N ALA A 154 -0.92 -10.72 -9.22
CA ALA A 154 -1.49 -9.55 -8.57
C ALA A 154 -0.56 -8.33 -8.64
N ALA A 155 -1.14 -7.13 -8.55
CA ALA A 155 -0.41 -5.88 -8.43
C ALA A 155 -1.10 -4.91 -7.47
N TYR A 156 -0.28 -4.12 -6.77
CA TYR A 156 -0.69 -3.06 -5.86
C TYR A 156 -0.13 -1.73 -6.33
N LEU A 157 -1.01 -0.77 -6.60
CA LEU A 157 -0.67 0.60 -6.98
C LEU A 157 -1.52 1.56 -6.14
N THR A 158 -0.87 2.36 -5.33
CA THR A 158 -1.51 3.42 -4.56
C THR A 158 -0.87 4.77 -4.87
N ASP A 159 -1.58 5.85 -4.58
CA ASP A 159 -1.06 7.21 -4.65
C ASP A 159 -0.40 7.54 -6.00
N PHE A 160 -1.20 7.52 -7.05
CA PHE A 160 -0.71 7.93 -8.37
C PHE A 160 -1.74 8.79 -9.12
N SER A 161 -1.23 9.72 -9.91
CA SER A 161 -2.02 10.55 -10.82
C SER A 161 -1.93 10.07 -12.27
N SER A 162 -0.84 9.38 -12.64
CA SER A 162 -0.65 8.82 -13.97
C SER A 162 0.29 7.62 -13.97
N ILE A 163 0.10 6.77 -14.97
CA ILE A 163 0.91 5.57 -15.23
C ILE A 163 1.46 5.64 -16.65
N PRO A 164 2.78 5.55 -16.88
CA PRO A 164 3.36 5.42 -18.21
C PRO A 164 2.93 4.13 -18.91
N ASP A 165 2.84 4.13 -20.24
CA ASP A 165 2.45 2.95 -21.02
C ASP A 165 3.42 1.76 -20.81
N THR A 166 4.70 2.04 -20.59
CA THR A 166 5.70 1.02 -20.23
C THR A 166 5.36 0.32 -18.91
N SER A 167 4.79 1.04 -17.94
CA SER A 167 4.35 0.47 -16.67
C SER A 167 3.02 -0.25 -16.80
N LYS A 168 2.10 0.21 -17.65
CA LYS A 168 0.85 -0.51 -17.95
C LYS A 168 1.13 -1.88 -18.55
N ALA A 169 2.15 -2.00 -19.42
CA ALA A 169 2.57 -3.29 -19.97
C ALA A 169 2.98 -4.31 -18.89
N LEU A 170 3.54 -3.85 -17.76
CA LEU A 170 3.87 -4.69 -16.61
C LEU A 170 2.63 -5.22 -15.88
N LEU A 171 1.46 -4.63 -16.10
CA LEU A 171 0.19 -4.98 -15.46
C LEU A 171 -0.69 -5.89 -16.33
N ALA A 172 -0.20 -6.36 -17.47
CA ALA A 172 -0.95 -7.25 -18.34
C ALA A 172 -1.19 -8.63 -17.68
N GLY A 173 -2.40 -9.19 -17.85
CA GLY A 173 -2.73 -10.56 -17.43
C GLY A 173 -2.84 -10.76 -15.92
N LEU A 174 -3.24 -9.74 -15.17
CA LEU A 174 -3.47 -9.84 -13.72
C LEU A 174 -4.78 -10.57 -13.41
N ASP A 175 -4.75 -11.38 -12.35
CA ASP A 175 -5.96 -11.86 -11.69
C ASP A 175 -6.50 -10.79 -10.73
N ASP A 176 -5.64 -10.14 -9.95
CA ASP A 176 -6.01 -9.13 -8.97
C ASP A 176 -5.24 -7.82 -9.18
N LEU A 177 -5.97 -6.72 -9.24
CA LEU A 177 -5.42 -5.37 -9.30
C LEU A 177 -5.92 -4.55 -8.11
N ILE A 178 -5.02 -4.17 -7.19
CA ILE A 178 -5.33 -3.25 -6.10
C ILE A 178 -4.88 -1.85 -6.56
N LEU A 179 -5.83 -0.91 -6.60
CA LEU A 179 -5.67 0.34 -7.34
C LEU A 179 -6.15 1.55 -6.53
N ASP A 180 -5.42 2.68 -6.60
CA ASP A 180 -5.89 3.97 -6.06
C ASP A 180 -7.21 4.41 -6.71
N ALA A 181 -8.20 4.79 -5.91
CA ALA A 181 -9.43 5.43 -6.35
C ALA A 181 -9.97 6.32 -5.23
N LEU A 182 -9.39 7.50 -5.09
CA LEU A 182 -9.58 8.36 -3.92
C LEU A 182 -11.05 8.74 -3.69
N ARG A 183 -11.73 9.25 -4.74
CA ARG A 183 -13.10 9.79 -4.69
C ARG A 183 -13.66 10.02 -6.10
N ASP A 184 -14.93 10.45 -6.20
CA ASP A 184 -15.54 10.77 -7.49
C ASP A 184 -15.06 12.13 -8.05
N ALA A 185 -14.87 13.13 -7.18
CA ALA A 185 -14.39 14.46 -7.60
C ALA A 185 -12.92 14.45 -7.98
N PRO A 186 -12.49 15.17 -9.03
CA PRO A 186 -11.10 15.23 -9.45
C PRO A 186 -10.14 15.63 -8.33
N HIS A 187 -8.93 15.06 -8.38
CA HIS A 187 -7.83 15.38 -7.49
C HIS A 187 -6.52 15.46 -8.29
N PRO A 188 -5.63 16.44 -8.06
CA PRO A 188 -4.43 16.61 -8.88
C PRO A 188 -3.41 15.47 -8.71
N MET A 189 -3.47 14.75 -7.61
CA MET A 189 -2.46 13.76 -7.21
C MET A 189 -2.98 12.31 -7.23
N HIS A 190 -4.28 12.07 -7.30
CA HIS A 190 -4.90 10.76 -7.17
C HIS A 190 -5.92 10.49 -8.26
N GLN A 191 -6.21 9.21 -8.49
CA GLN A 191 -7.25 8.78 -9.41
C GLN A 191 -8.64 9.07 -8.82
N THR A 192 -9.56 9.45 -9.69
CA THR A 192 -11.00 9.34 -9.40
C THR A 192 -11.47 7.91 -9.59
N VAL A 193 -12.66 7.58 -9.06
CA VAL A 193 -13.32 6.29 -9.32
C VAL A 193 -13.43 6.05 -10.83
N GLU A 194 -13.83 7.05 -11.63
CA GLU A 194 -13.97 6.87 -13.09
C GLU A 194 -12.64 6.62 -13.79
N GLN A 195 -11.58 7.35 -13.43
CA GLN A 195 -10.24 7.12 -13.98
C GLN A 195 -9.70 5.72 -13.61
N ALA A 196 -9.95 5.27 -12.37
CA ALA A 196 -9.60 3.92 -11.96
C ALA A 196 -10.39 2.85 -12.76
N LEU A 197 -11.67 3.09 -13.04
CA LEU A 197 -12.49 2.21 -13.89
C LEU A 197 -12.01 2.18 -15.34
N GLU A 198 -11.49 3.30 -15.89
CA GLU A 198 -10.86 3.32 -17.21
C GLU A 198 -9.64 2.40 -17.26
N LEU A 199 -8.79 2.43 -16.23
CA LEU A 199 -7.66 1.49 -16.13
C LEU A 199 -8.11 0.04 -16.00
N VAL A 200 -9.18 -0.24 -15.26
CA VAL A 200 -9.77 -1.58 -15.18
C VAL A 200 -10.29 -2.04 -16.53
N ARG A 201 -10.94 -1.17 -17.33
CA ARG A 201 -11.37 -1.50 -18.70
C ARG A 201 -10.19 -1.79 -19.62
N GLU A 202 -9.09 -1.04 -19.49
CA GLU A 202 -7.87 -1.21 -20.29
C GLU A 202 -7.12 -2.49 -19.95
N LEU A 203 -6.89 -2.73 -18.65
CA LEU A 203 -6.04 -3.82 -18.15
C LEU A 203 -6.79 -5.17 -18.02
N GLN A 204 -8.12 -5.14 -17.91
CA GLN A 204 -9.00 -6.30 -17.81
C GLN A 204 -8.59 -7.34 -16.74
N PRO A 205 -8.30 -6.94 -15.49
CA PRO A 205 -8.03 -7.88 -14.41
C PRO A 205 -9.29 -8.72 -14.12
N ARG A 206 -9.11 -9.91 -13.56
CA ARG A 206 -10.27 -10.73 -13.13
C ARG A 206 -11.02 -10.09 -11.98
N ARG A 207 -10.30 -9.41 -11.07
CA ARG A 207 -10.85 -8.63 -9.95
C ARG A 207 -10.06 -7.35 -9.78
N ALA A 208 -10.72 -6.29 -9.38
CA ALA A 208 -10.07 -5.05 -8.98
C ALA A 208 -10.56 -4.59 -7.59
N TRP A 209 -9.63 -4.08 -6.79
CA TRP A 209 -9.88 -3.62 -5.45
C TRP A 209 -9.44 -2.16 -5.34
N PHE A 210 -10.39 -1.26 -5.10
CA PHE A 210 -10.08 0.15 -4.93
C PHE A 210 -9.59 0.42 -3.51
N THR A 211 -8.43 1.06 -3.41
CA THR A 211 -7.76 1.42 -2.15
C THR A 211 -7.54 2.94 -2.06
N HIS A 212 -6.94 3.41 -0.99
CA HIS A 212 -6.70 4.84 -0.69
C HIS A 212 -7.97 5.70 -0.73
N ILE A 213 -9.08 5.14 -0.29
CA ILE A 213 -10.43 5.66 -0.44
C ILE A 213 -10.71 6.74 0.60
N ALA A 214 -11.16 7.91 0.16
CA ALA A 214 -11.57 8.99 1.02
C ALA A 214 -12.97 8.78 1.63
N HIS A 215 -13.35 9.65 2.55
CA HIS A 215 -14.57 9.56 3.33
C HIS A 215 -15.86 9.92 2.57
N GLU A 216 -15.75 10.27 1.29
CA GLU A 216 -16.90 10.49 0.40
C GLU A 216 -17.53 9.17 -0.08
N LEU A 217 -16.73 8.09 -0.14
CA LEU A 217 -17.15 6.80 -0.68
C LEU A 217 -17.55 5.82 0.43
N GLY A 218 -18.85 5.63 0.63
CA GLY A 218 -19.36 4.58 1.52
C GLY A 218 -19.23 3.20 0.90
N HIS A 219 -18.80 2.21 1.68
CA HIS A 219 -18.45 0.87 1.17
C HIS A 219 -19.62 0.21 0.44
N SER A 220 -20.74 0.03 1.10
CA SER A 220 -21.88 -0.68 0.55
C SER A 220 -22.53 0.03 -0.63
N GLU A 221 -22.68 1.35 -0.53
CA GLU A 221 -23.29 2.17 -1.57
C GLU A 221 -22.41 2.23 -2.83
N THR A 222 -21.11 2.46 -2.67
CA THR A 222 -20.20 2.51 -3.81
C THR A 222 -20.11 1.16 -4.51
N ASN A 223 -20.04 0.04 -3.76
CA ASN A 223 -20.05 -1.28 -4.37
C ASN A 223 -21.34 -1.57 -5.16
N ALA A 224 -22.51 -1.18 -4.65
CA ALA A 224 -23.77 -1.31 -5.39
C ALA A 224 -23.72 -0.50 -6.70
N ARG A 225 -23.25 0.75 -6.64
CA ARG A 225 -23.09 1.62 -7.80
C ARG A 225 -22.11 1.04 -8.83
N LEU A 226 -21.02 0.42 -8.40
CA LEU A 226 -20.06 -0.23 -9.31
C LEU A 226 -20.69 -1.41 -10.06
N ILE A 227 -21.49 -2.23 -9.38
CA ILE A 227 -22.24 -3.34 -10.00
C ILE A 227 -23.25 -2.81 -11.02
N GLU A 228 -24.04 -1.80 -10.66
CA GLU A 228 -25.02 -1.14 -11.55
C GLU A 228 -24.35 -0.51 -12.79
N ALA A 229 -23.12 0.00 -12.64
CA ALA A 229 -22.31 0.55 -13.73
C ALA A 229 -21.67 -0.53 -14.61
N GLY A 230 -21.91 -1.81 -14.35
CA GLY A 230 -21.40 -2.92 -15.16
C GLY A 230 -20.01 -3.43 -14.76
N PHE A 231 -19.57 -3.17 -13.54
CA PHE A 231 -18.27 -3.62 -13.00
C PHE A 231 -18.42 -4.56 -11.79
N PRO A 232 -19.08 -5.72 -11.93
CA PRO A 232 -19.29 -6.64 -10.81
C PRO A 232 -17.97 -7.24 -10.27
N GLN A 233 -16.86 -7.15 -11.02
CA GLN A 233 -15.53 -7.60 -10.63
C GLN A 233 -14.74 -6.54 -9.84
N VAL A 234 -15.28 -5.33 -9.66
CA VAL A 234 -14.64 -4.23 -8.94
C VAL A 234 -15.32 -4.02 -7.60
N ALA A 235 -14.53 -3.84 -6.54
CA ALA A 235 -15.05 -3.50 -5.21
C ALA A 235 -14.10 -2.58 -4.44
N LEU A 236 -14.63 -1.87 -3.45
CA LEU A 236 -13.80 -1.16 -2.49
C LEU A 236 -13.08 -2.17 -1.58
N ALA A 237 -11.79 -1.97 -1.38
CA ALA A 237 -11.04 -2.66 -0.35
C ALA A 237 -11.52 -2.21 1.06
N TYR A 238 -11.26 -3.02 2.06
CA TYR A 238 -11.53 -2.73 3.46
C TYR A 238 -10.47 -3.40 4.34
N ASP A 239 -10.33 -2.92 5.56
CA ASP A 239 -9.34 -3.44 6.49
C ASP A 239 -9.58 -4.92 6.82
N GLY A 240 -8.57 -5.76 6.55
CA GLY A 240 -8.66 -7.21 6.74
C GLY A 240 -9.14 -7.97 5.50
N LEU A 241 -9.38 -7.30 4.36
CA LEU A 241 -9.58 -8.00 3.09
C LEU A 241 -8.36 -8.87 2.79
N HIS A 242 -8.58 -10.14 2.51
CA HIS A 242 -7.53 -11.09 2.14
C HIS A 242 -7.98 -12.01 1.01
N PHE A 243 -7.04 -12.45 0.19
CA PHE A 243 -7.25 -13.41 -0.89
C PHE A 243 -5.93 -14.07 -1.29
N GLU A 244 -6.03 -15.21 -1.94
CA GLU A 244 -4.87 -15.92 -2.47
C GLU A 244 -4.47 -15.38 -3.83
N VAL A 245 -3.16 -15.29 -4.05
CA VAL A 245 -2.55 -14.83 -5.31
C VAL A 245 -1.82 -15.99 -5.96
N ARG A 246 -2.02 -16.16 -7.25
CA ARG A 246 -1.22 -17.09 -8.05
C ARG A 246 0.15 -16.45 -8.34
N LEU A 247 1.21 -17.06 -7.83
CA LEU A 247 2.61 -16.67 -8.04
C LEU A 247 3.18 -17.25 -9.34
#